data_342541f8bd9bdc680efd441557c4fbd7
#
_entry.id   342541f8bd9bdc680efd441557c4fbd7
#
_cell.length_a   1.000
_cell.length_b   1.000
_cell.length_c   1.000
_cell.angle_alpha   90.00
_cell.angle_beta   90.00
_cell.angle_gamma   90.00
#
_symmetry.space_group_name_H-M   'P 1'
#
loop_
_entity.id
_entity.type
_entity.pdbx_description
1 polymer ?
#
loop_
_entity_poly.entity_id
_entity_poly.type
_entity_poly.pdbx_seq_one_letter_code
_entity_poly.pdbx_strand_id
1 'polypeptide(L)'
;YPHLGLPLWFVAVTVGATWFTGLSDRALLTALPAIAALAALALPTFKRSLGALIDWFTLLFFSVCALTIWVVWVAMQTGTPARPAANVARLAPEFVPSFSVGTFAVALTATLAWAALVKWRAGHHRAAIWKSMVLPAGGAVLCWLLLTTLWLPLLDYARSYAPLVQKITRTTGPSACLQYAGITKAQGAALMYHAQARLVPLQKPQPDCAWLVIDNVNRSLLSAKIKSLGWEEVAAIKRPTDKVETLVIFRPATTPGTPPEQTAR
;
A
#
# COMPACT_ATOMS: atom_id res chain seq x y z
N TYR A 1 -24.85 -5.09 -34.07
CA TYR A 1 -25.21 -4.56 -32.74
C TYR A 1 -24.47 -3.23 -32.50
N PRO A 2 -25.11 -2.07 -32.79
CA PRO A 2 -24.43 -0.76 -32.70
C PRO A 2 -23.95 -0.43 -31.27
N HIS A 3 -24.57 -1.00 -30.24
CA HIS A 3 -24.21 -0.76 -28.82
C HIS A 3 -22.91 -1.44 -28.38
N LEU A 4 -22.42 -2.46 -29.11
CA LEU A 4 -21.17 -3.15 -28.79
C LEU A 4 -19.96 -2.50 -29.45
N GLY A 5 -20.17 -1.76 -30.56
CA GLY A 5 -19.08 -1.19 -31.34
C GLY A 5 -18.20 -0.23 -30.54
N LEU A 6 -18.81 0.71 -29.83
CA LEU A 6 -18.09 1.73 -29.08
C LEU A 6 -17.26 1.15 -27.89
N PRO A 7 -17.83 0.29 -27.01
CA PRO A 7 -17.03 -0.33 -25.96
C PRO A 7 -15.92 -1.24 -26.50
N LEU A 8 -16.20 -2.03 -27.56
CA LEU A 8 -15.16 -2.88 -28.19
C LEU A 8 -14.03 -2.06 -28.78
N TRP A 9 -14.39 -0.98 -29.48
CA TRP A 9 -13.38 -0.04 -30.01
C TRP A 9 -12.51 0.54 -28.90
N PHE A 10 -13.11 0.98 -27.80
CA PHE A 10 -12.37 1.55 -26.66
C PHE A 10 -11.41 0.52 -26.03
N VAL A 11 -11.86 -0.73 -25.86
CA VAL A 11 -10.99 -1.83 -25.40
C VAL A 11 -9.86 -2.09 -26.37
N ALA A 12 -10.15 -2.17 -27.68
CA ALA A 12 -9.13 -2.42 -28.70
C ALA A 12 -8.07 -1.31 -28.74
N VAL A 13 -8.49 -0.05 -28.65
CA VAL A 13 -7.57 1.10 -28.62
C VAL A 13 -6.72 1.09 -27.35
N THR A 14 -7.30 0.83 -26.19
CA THR A 14 -6.54 0.80 -24.92
C THR A 14 -5.57 -0.37 -24.86
N VAL A 15 -5.94 -1.56 -25.32
CA VAL A 15 -5.05 -2.72 -25.42
C VAL A 15 -3.93 -2.44 -26.43
N GLY A 16 -4.27 -1.89 -27.61
CA GLY A 16 -3.28 -1.49 -28.61
C GLY A 16 -2.29 -0.46 -28.07
N ALA A 17 -2.79 0.60 -27.43
CA ALA A 17 -1.94 1.63 -26.81
C ALA A 17 -1.01 1.04 -25.73
N THR A 18 -1.50 0.10 -24.93
CA THR A 18 -0.69 -0.58 -23.90
C THR A 18 0.44 -1.39 -24.51
N TRP A 19 0.17 -2.04 -25.65
CA TRP A 19 1.18 -2.80 -26.38
C TRP A 19 2.33 -1.91 -26.88
N PHE A 20 2.00 -0.71 -27.39
CA PHE A 20 3.00 0.24 -27.90
C PHE A 20 3.72 1.01 -26.79
N THR A 21 3.13 1.18 -25.61
CA THR A 21 3.70 1.96 -24.48
C THR A 21 4.49 1.13 -23.47
N GLY A 22 4.80 -0.13 -23.78
CA GLY A 22 5.65 -0.98 -22.94
C GLY A 22 4.95 -1.68 -21.78
N LEU A 23 3.73 -2.20 -22.01
CA LEU A 23 3.00 -3.12 -21.09
C LEU A 23 2.88 -2.60 -19.65
N SER A 24 2.55 -1.33 -19.47
CA SER A 24 2.23 -0.80 -18.15
C SER A 24 0.86 -1.31 -17.69
N ASP A 25 0.82 -2.11 -16.61
CA ASP A 25 -0.43 -2.61 -16.02
C ASP A 25 -1.44 -1.50 -15.72
N ARG A 26 -0.95 -0.28 -15.46
CA ARG A 26 -1.78 0.89 -15.19
C ARG A 26 -2.56 1.37 -16.40
N ALA A 27 -2.04 1.19 -17.60
CA ALA A 27 -2.74 1.59 -18.82
C ALA A 27 -3.98 0.73 -19.08
N LEU A 28 -3.98 -0.55 -18.66
CA LEU A 28 -5.14 -1.43 -18.75
C LEU A 28 -6.31 -1.01 -17.84
N LEU A 29 -6.06 -0.23 -16.79
CA LEU A 29 -7.12 0.29 -15.92
C LEU A 29 -8.10 1.20 -16.69
N THR A 30 -7.65 1.87 -17.73
CA THR A 30 -8.50 2.72 -18.56
C THR A 30 -9.51 1.92 -19.39
N ALA A 31 -9.26 0.63 -19.65
CA ALA A 31 -10.19 -0.26 -20.35
C ALA A 31 -11.33 -0.78 -19.45
N LEU A 32 -11.19 -0.71 -18.11
CA LEU A 32 -12.16 -1.28 -17.16
C LEU A 32 -13.61 -0.80 -17.36
N PRO A 33 -13.91 0.50 -17.57
CA PRO A 33 -15.28 0.94 -17.80
C PRO A 33 -15.90 0.32 -19.06
N ALA A 34 -15.12 0.21 -20.13
CA ALA A 34 -15.59 -0.38 -21.38
C ALA A 34 -15.80 -1.91 -21.24
N ILE A 35 -14.91 -2.60 -20.55
CA ILE A 35 -15.06 -4.03 -20.23
C ILE A 35 -16.30 -4.26 -19.34
N ALA A 36 -16.53 -3.40 -18.35
CA ALA A 36 -17.70 -3.48 -17.49
C ALA A 36 -19.01 -3.29 -18.27
N ALA A 37 -19.03 -2.34 -19.22
CA ALA A 37 -20.18 -2.15 -20.11
C ALA A 37 -20.41 -3.38 -21.01
N LEU A 38 -19.37 -3.96 -21.59
CA LEU A 38 -19.47 -5.19 -22.39
C LEU A 38 -19.97 -6.38 -21.55
N ALA A 39 -19.47 -6.53 -20.33
CA ALA A 39 -19.92 -7.57 -19.41
C ALA A 39 -21.40 -7.39 -19.06
N ALA A 40 -21.85 -6.17 -18.79
CA ALA A 40 -23.25 -5.87 -18.51
C ALA A 40 -24.17 -6.20 -19.69
N LEU A 41 -23.73 -5.92 -20.92
CA LEU A 41 -24.47 -6.25 -22.15
C LEU A 41 -24.47 -7.76 -22.47
N ALA A 42 -23.43 -8.49 -22.06
CA ALA A 42 -23.35 -9.94 -22.24
C ALA A 42 -24.22 -10.74 -21.24
N LEU A 43 -24.49 -10.21 -20.05
CA LEU A 43 -25.24 -10.88 -18.99
C LEU A 43 -26.63 -11.44 -19.44
N PRO A 44 -27.45 -10.69 -20.21
CA PRO A 44 -28.72 -11.20 -20.68
C PRO A 44 -28.63 -12.40 -21.61
N THR A 45 -27.48 -12.60 -22.25
CA THR A 45 -27.25 -13.70 -23.20
C THR A 45 -26.82 -15.00 -22.52
N PHE A 46 -26.46 -14.96 -21.23
CA PHE A 46 -25.98 -16.11 -20.50
C PHE A 46 -27.08 -17.13 -20.22
N LYS A 47 -26.77 -18.40 -20.46
CA LYS A 47 -27.62 -19.52 -20.08
C LYS A 47 -27.77 -19.57 -18.55
N ARG A 48 -28.89 -20.09 -18.09
CA ARG A 48 -29.20 -20.24 -16.65
C ARG A 48 -28.11 -20.94 -15.83
N SER A 49 -27.44 -21.91 -16.45
CA SER A 49 -26.30 -22.64 -15.83
C SER A 49 -25.09 -21.76 -15.54
N LEU A 50 -24.76 -20.84 -16.45
CA LEU A 50 -23.66 -19.88 -16.24
C LEU A 50 -23.97 -18.89 -15.12
N GLY A 51 -25.22 -18.42 -15.03
CA GLY A 51 -25.65 -17.56 -13.91
C GLY A 51 -25.51 -18.27 -12.55
N ALA A 52 -25.91 -19.53 -12.46
CA ALA A 52 -25.73 -20.33 -11.26
C ALA A 52 -24.24 -20.56 -10.90
N LEU A 53 -23.41 -20.78 -11.89
CA LEU A 53 -21.95 -20.93 -11.69
C LEU A 53 -21.32 -19.64 -11.15
N ILE A 54 -21.69 -18.48 -11.72
CA ILE A 54 -21.25 -17.17 -11.25
C ILE A 54 -21.68 -16.93 -9.80
N ASP A 55 -22.92 -17.21 -9.47
CA ASP A 55 -23.46 -17.06 -8.11
C ASP A 55 -22.68 -17.94 -7.11
N TRP A 56 -22.46 -19.21 -7.43
CA TRP A 56 -21.71 -20.13 -6.57
C TRP A 56 -20.25 -19.73 -6.39
N PHE A 57 -19.58 -19.42 -7.50
CA PHE A 57 -18.19 -18.95 -7.45
C PHE A 57 -18.06 -17.69 -6.61
N THR A 58 -18.94 -16.72 -6.85
CA THR A 58 -18.94 -15.44 -6.13
C THR A 58 -19.17 -15.62 -4.63
N LEU A 59 -20.15 -16.44 -4.27
CA LEU A 59 -20.46 -16.76 -2.88
C LEU A 59 -19.24 -17.36 -2.19
N LEU A 60 -18.64 -18.41 -2.76
CA LEU A 60 -17.48 -19.08 -2.17
C LEU A 60 -16.29 -18.13 -2.10
N PHE A 61 -15.96 -17.46 -3.20
CA PHE A 61 -14.79 -16.59 -3.31
C PHE A 61 -14.85 -15.46 -2.28
N PHE A 62 -15.92 -14.67 -2.26
CA PHE A 62 -15.99 -13.53 -1.34
C PHE A 62 -16.20 -13.94 0.11
N SER A 63 -16.88 -15.06 0.39
CA SER A 63 -16.98 -15.57 1.75
C SER A 63 -15.64 -16.07 2.28
N VAL A 64 -14.83 -16.75 1.47
CA VAL A 64 -13.48 -17.17 1.84
C VAL A 64 -12.56 -15.96 2.00
N CYS A 65 -12.63 -14.96 1.12
CA CYS A 65 -11.89 -13.71 1.27
C CYS A 65 -12.27 -12.98 2.57
N ALA A 66 -13.56 -12.83 2.86
CA ALA A 66 -14.02 -12.21 4.10
C ALA A 66 -13.56 -12.97 5.34
N LEU A 67 -13.67 -14.30 5.34
CA LEU A 67 -13.17 -15.15 6.42
C LEU A 67 -11.65 -14.97 6.62
N THR A 68 -10.89 -14.95 5.53
CA THR A 68 -9.43 -14.73 5.59
C THR A 68 -9.09 -13.38 6.20
N ILE A 69 -9.81 -12.30 5.78
CA ILE A 69 -9.60 -10.96 6.32
C ILE A 69 -9.88 -10.95 7.84
N TRP A 70 -10.98 -11.56 8.27
CA TRP A 70 -11.32 -11.67 9.69
C TRP A 70 -10.31 -12.50 10.49
N VAL A 71 -9.90 -13.66 9.98
CA VAL A 71 -8.92 -14.53 10.66
C VAL A 71 -7.58 -13.81 10.85
N VAL A 72 -7.08 -13.10 9.82
CA VAL A 72 -5.84 -12.35 9.93
C VAL A 72 -6.00 -11.16 10.88
N TRP A 73 -7.14 -10.47 10.86
CA TRP A 73 -7.40 -9.36 11.79
C TRP A 73 -7.48 -9.83 13.24
N VAL A 74 -8.20 -10.92 13.52
CA VAL A 74 -8.24 -11.53 14.87
C VAL A 74 -6.84 -11.94 15.29
N ALA A 75 -6.07 -12.57 14.39
CA ALA A 75 -4.69 -12.96 14.69
C ALA A 75 -3.78 -11.77 15.00
N MET A 76 -3.97 -10.63 14.34
CA MET A 76 -3.25 -9.39 14.66
C MET A 76 -3.60 -8.85 16.06
N GLN A 77 -4.89 -8.91 16.44
CA GLN A 77 -5.36 -8.35 17.72
C GLN A 77 -5.08 -9.25 18.92
N THR A 78 -5.16 -10.57 18.73
CA THR A 78 -5.13 -11.55 19.85
C THR A 78 -3.89 -12.47 19.85
N GLY A 79 -3.11 -12.46 18.77
CA GLY A 79 -2.02 -13.44 18.58
C GLY A 79 -2.48 -14.84 18.18
N THR A 80 -3.80 -15.08 18.07
CA THR A 80 -4.38 -16.38 17.71
C THR A 80 -5.28 -16.25 16.47
N PRO A 81 -5.17 -17.16 15.47
CA PRO A 81 -4.26 -18.31 15.35
C PRO A 81 -2.78 -17.93 15.16
N ALA A 82 -1.88 -18.72 15.73
CA ALA A 82 -0.45 -18.41 15.79
C ALA A 82 0.21 -18.25 14.39
N ARG A 83 -0.18 -19.10 13.40
CA ARG A 83 0.42 -19.04 12.06
C ARG A 83 0.14 -17.71 11.31
N PRO A 84 -1.11 -17.22 11.18
CA PRO A 84 -1.38 -15.90 10.63
C PRO A 84 -0.70 -14.78 11.43
N ALA A 85 -0.71 -14.82 12.76
CA ALA A 85 -0.05 -13.83 13.61
C ALA A 85 1.46 -13.75 13.33
N ALA A 86 2.15 -14.90 13.27
CA ALA A 86 3.57 -14.97 12.93
C ALA A 86 3.89 -14.45 11.53
N ASN A 87 3.00 -14.72 10.56
CA ASN A 87 3.15 -14.18 9.20
C ASN A 87 3.04 -12.65 9.18
N VAL A 88 2.08 -12.07 9.90
CA VAL A 88 1.96 -10.61 10.01
C VAL A 88 3.19 -10.01 10.69
N ALA A 89 3.64 -10.58 11.81
CA ALA A 89 4.83 -10.11 12.52
C ALA A 89 6.11 -10.16 11.65
N ARG A 90 6.21 -11.16 10.77
CA ARG A 90 7.32 -11.27 9.82
C ARG A 90 7.25 -10.25 8.68
N LEU A 91 6.04 -9.95 8.18
CA LEU A 91 5.82 -9.04 7.05
C LEU A 91 5.78 -7.57 7.48
N ALA A 92 5.34 -7.30 8.67
CA ALA A 92 5.25 -5.97 9.27
C ALA A 92 5.87 -5.97 10.68
N PRO A 93 7.21 -6.08 10.78
CA PRO A 93 7.90 -6.04 12.07
C PRO A 93 7.66 -4.69 12.76
N GLU A 94 7.54 -4.72 14.09
CA GLU A 94 7.24 -3.53 14.93
C GLU A 94 5.85 -2.92 14.73
N PHE A 95 4.97 -3.55 13.93
CA PHE A 95 3.58 -3.09 13.81
C PHE A 95 2.82 -3.37 15.11
N VAL A 96 2.23 -2.32 15.68
CA VAL A 96 1.37 -2.43 16.86
C VAL A 96 -0.08 -2.26 16.41
N PRO A 97 -0.92 -3.30 16.53
CA PRO A 97 -2.32 -3.22 16.14
C PRO A 97 -3.08 -2.28 17.06
N SER A 98 -3.93 -1.43 16.49
CA SER A 98 -4.86 -0.57 17.22
C SER A 98 -6.29 -1.06 17.03
N PHE A 99 -7.05 -1.17 18.13
CA PHE A 99 -8.47 -1.53 18.06
C PHE A 99 -9.32 -0.26 18.00
N SER A 100 -10.23 -0.20 17.02
CA SER A 100 -11.22 0.86 16.89
C SER A 100 -12.62 0.26 16.85
N VAL A 101 -13.46 0.64 17.82
CA VAL A 101 -14.85 0.19 17.90
C VAL A 101 -15.66 0.57 16.67
N GLY A 102 -15.44 1.78 16.13
CA GLY A 102 -16.16 2.25 14.95
C GLY A 102 -15.86 1.42 13.70
N THR A 103 -14.59 1.14 13.42
CA THR A 103 -14.20 0.32 12.27
C THR A 103 -14.66 -1.13 12.42
N PHE A 104 -14.61 -1.68 13.64
CA PHE A 104 -15.16 -3.00 13.95
C PHE A 104 -16.66 -3.07 13.70
N ALA A 105 -17.44 -2.08 14.17
CA ALA A 105 -18.89 -2.04 13.97
C ALA A 105 -19.26 -1.98 12.48
N VAL A 106 -18.55 -1.18 11.68
CA VAL A 106 -18.75 -1.11 10.22
C VAL A 106 -18.45 -2.46 9.56
N ALA A 107 -17.32 -3.09 9.91
CA ALA A 107 -16.95 -4.40 9.38
C ALA A 107 -17.96 -5.49 9.73
N LEU A 108 -18.44 -5.50 10.98
CA LEU A 108 -19.46 -6.45 11.44
C LEU A 108 -20.78 -6.22 10.68
N THR A 109 -21.23 -4.98 10.56
CA THR A 109 -22.47 -4.64 9.82
C THR A 109 -22.37 -5.07 8.37
N ALA A 110 -21.25 -4.81 7.70
CA ALA A 110 -21.01 -5.24 6.33
C ALA A 110 -21.06 -6.78 6.19
N THR A 111 -20.49 -7.50 7.14
CA THR A 111 -20.51 -8.97 7.17
C THR A 111 -21.93 -9.52 7.38
N LEU A 112 -22.70 -8.92 8.30
CA LEU A 112 -24.11 -9.29 8.51
C LEU A 112 -24.97 -8.98 7.30
N ALA A 113 -24.75 -7.83 6.65
CA ALA A 113 -25.42 -7.47 5.40
C ALA A 113 -25.12 -8.49 4.28
N TRP A 114 -23.88 -8.95 4.17
CA TRP A 114 -23.50 -10.02 3.25
C TRP A 114 -24.23 -11.32 3.55
N ALA A 115 -24.25 -11.75 4.80
CA ALA A 115 -24.97 -12.96 5.20
C ALA A 115 -26.47 -12.86 4.90
N ALA A 116 -27.09 -11.69 5.15
CA ALA A 116 -28.49 -11.43 4.81
C ALA A 116 -28.72 -11.46 3.29
N LEU A 117 -27.79 -10.89 2.51
CA LEU A 117 -27.83 -10.88 1.05
C LEU A 117 -27.75 -12.30 0.48
N VAL A 118 -26.84 -13.12 0.99
CA VAL A 118 -26.68 -14.53 0.62
C VAL A 118 -27.97 -15.31 0.95
N LYS A 119 -28.51 -15.12 2.16
CA LYS A 119 -29.76 -15.76 2.58
C LYS A 119 -30.94 -15.34 1.69
N TRP A 120 -31.05 -14.05 1.37
CA TRP A 120 -32.08 -13.54 0.47
C TRP A 120 -31.95 -14.12 -0.93
N ARG A 121 -30.71 -14.23 -1.45
CA ARG A 121 -30.45 -14.81 -2.78
C ARG A 121 -30.73 -16.32 -2.84
N ALA A 122 -30.48 -17.06 -1.78
CA ALA A 122 -30.76 -18.48 -1.67
C ALA A 122 -32.26 -18.79 -1.62
N GLY A 123 -33.11 -17.79 -1.32
CA GLY A 123 -34.57 -17.93 -1.27
C GLY A 123 -35.19 -18.17 -2.66
N HIS A 124 -36.49 -18.59 -2.66
CA HIS A 124 -37.23 -19.08 -3.83
C HIS A 124 -37.52 -18.08 -4.96
N HIS A 125 -37.20 -16.79 -4.79
CA HIS A 125 -37.47 -15.73 -5.77
C HIS A 125 -36.37 -15.60 -6.82
N ARG A 126 -36.23 -16.61 -7.69
CA ARG A 126 -35.15 -16.69 -8.69
C ARG A 126 -35.42 -15.95 -10.01
N ALA A 127 -36.40 -15.08 -10.08
CA ALA A 127 -36.69 -14.36 -11.32
C ALA A 127 -35.91 -13.07 -11.43
N ALA A 128 -35.29 -12.86 -12.58
CA ALA A 128 -34.66 -11.69 -13.18
C ALA A 128 -33.11 -11.72 -13.21
N ILE A 129 -32.61 -11.44 -14.38
CA ILE A 129 -31.22 -11.42 -14.84
C ILE A 129 -30.32 -10.51 -13.97
N TRP A 130 -30.86 -9.42 -13.46
CA TRP A 130 -30.16 -8.46 -12.57
C TRP A 130 -29.72 -9.06 -11.22
N LYS A 131 -30.35 -10.16 -10.81
CA LYS A 131 -30.01 -10.81 -9.52
C LYS A 131 -28.65 -11.50 -9.53
N SER A 132 -28.11 -11.87 -10.69
CA SER A 132 -26.77 -12.48 -10.80
C SER A 132 -25.63 -11.48 -10.63
N MET A 133 -25.86 -10.17 -10.73
CA MET A 133 -24.87 -9.14 -10.44
C MET A 133 -24.82 -8.72 -8.96
N VAL A 134 -25.88 -8.98 -8.20
CA VAL A 134 -26.00 -8.52 -6.81
C VAL A 134 -24.94 -9.18 -5.91
N LEU A 135 -24.71 -10.49 -6.08
CA LEU A 135 -23.67 -11.19 -5.31
C LEU A 135 -22.25 -10.73 -5.67
N PRO A 136 -21.82 -10.64 -6.95
CA PRO A 136 -20.51 -10.10 -7.30
C PRO A 136 -20.28 -8.68 -6.78
N ALA A 137 -21.26 -7.79 -6.99
CA ALA A 137 -21.17 -6.41 -6.52
C ALA A 137 -21.13 -6.32 -4.99
N GLY A 138 -22.05 -7.02 -4.31
CA GLY A 138 -22.09 -7.06 -2.84
C GLY A 138 -20.84 -7.66 -2.23
N GLY A 139 -20.29 -8.74 -2.82
CA GLY A 139 -19.06 -9.36 -2.38
C GLY A 139 -17.84 -8.46 -2.57
N ALA A 140 -17.76 -7.75 -3.70
CA ALA A 140 -16.70 -6.77 -3.93
C ALA A 140 -16.76 -5.63 -2.91
N VAL A 141 -17.94 -5.08 -2.64
CA VAL A 141 -18.16 -4.05 -1.62
C VAL A 141 -17.78 -4.57 -0.23
N LEU A 142 -18.21 -5.80 0.13
CA LEU A 142 -17.83 -6.42 1.40
C LEU A 142 -16.31 -6.50 1.56
N CYS A 143 -15.60 -7.10 0.60
CA CYS A 143 -14.15 -7.24 0.69
C CYS A 143 -13.46 -5.89 0.75
N TRP A 144 -13.91 -4.91 -0.03
CA TRP A 144 -13.36 -3.56 0.02
C TRP A 144 -13.58 -2.90 1.39
N LEU A 145 -14.78 -2.97 1.94
CA LEU A 145 -15.08 -2.45 3.28
C LEU A 145 -14.26 -3.14 4.36
N LEU A 146 -14.13 -4.47 4.33
CA LEU A 146 -13.32 -5.20 5.29
C LEU A 146 -11.84 -4.83 5.19
N LEU A 147 -11.29 -4.70 3.99
CA LEU A 147 -9.90 -4.28 3.78
C LEU A 147 -9.65 -2.86 4.29
N THR A 148 -10.55 -1.92 3.96
CA THR A 148 -10.41 -0.52 4.35
C THR A 148 -10.75 -0.24 5.81
N THR A 149 -11.45 -1.12 6.50
CA THR A 149 -11.74 -0.96 7.94
C THR A 149 -10.78 -1.75 8.81
N LEU A 150 -10.58 -3.03 8.52
CA LEU A 150 -9.81 -3.93 9.40
C LEU A 150 -8.31 -3.96 9.07
N TRP A 151 -7.94 -3.87 7.80
CA TRP A 151 -6.54 -3.97 7.36
C TRP A 151 -5.89 -2.63 7.04
N LEU A 152 -6.66 -1.53 6.98
CA LEU A 152 -6.09 -0.23 6.65
C LEU A 152 -4.89 0.16 7.53
N PRO A 153 -4.92 -0.02 8.88
CA PRO A 153 -3.76 0.33 9.70
C PRO A 153 -2.51 -0.48 9.35
N LEU A 154 -2.67 -1.78 9.06
CA LEU A 154 -1.57 -2.64 8.62
C LEU A 154 -1.06 -2.25 7.22
N LEU A 155 -1.98 -1.99 6.29
CA LEU A 155 -1.65 -1.60 4.92
C LEU A 155 -0.99 -0.23 4.87
N ASP A 156 -1.45 0.71 5.68
CA ASP A 156 -0.84 2.03 5.82
C ASP A 156 0.58 1.91 6.38
N TYR A 157 0.76 1.17 7.48
CA TYR A 157 2.10 0.89 8.02
C TYR A 157 3.02 0.26 6.97
N ALA A 158 2.52 -0.71 6.21
CA ALA A 158 3.30 -1.41 5.19
C ALA A 158 3.66 -0.55 3.98
N ARG A 159 2.80 0.38 3.59
CA ARG A 159 2.96 1.23 2.41
C ARG A 159 3.52 2.61 2.71
N SER A 160 3.35 3.11 3.93
CA SER A 160 3.79 4.43 4.35
C SER A 160 5.32 4.49 4.55
N TYR A 161 5.87 5.65 4.30
CA TYR A 161 7.25 6.00 4.68
C TYR A 161 7.34 6.51 6.12
N ALA A 162 6.21 6.73 6.80
CA ALA A 162 6.19 7.31 8.15
C ALA A 162 7.09 6.56 9.15
N PRO A 163 7.09 5.20 9.22
CA PRO A 163 7.96 4.47 10.14
C PRO A 163 9.46 4.67 9.84
N LEU A 164 9.81 4.73 8.54
CA LEU A 164 11.18 4.99 8.12
C LEU A 164 11.62 6.40 8.52
N VAL A 165 10.80 7.41 8.21
CA VAL A 165 11.07 8.81 8.51
C VAL A 165 11.13 9.04 10.03
N GLN A 166 10.26 8.42 10.83
CA GLN A 166 10.33 8.50 12.29
C GLN A 166 11.67 7.99 12.84
N LYS A 167 12.20 6.89 12.29
CA LYS A 167 13.54 6.39 12.68
C LYS A 167 14.64 7.37 12.29
N ILE A 168 14.56 8.00 11.12
CA ILE A 168 15.48 9.05 10.68
C ILE A 168 15.40 10.24 11.62
N THR A 169 14.21 10.74 11.92
CA THR A 169 13.99 11.90 12.80
C THR A 169 14.49 11.67 14.24
N ARG A 170 14.45 10.44 14.74
CA ARG A 170 15.05 10.10 16.05
C ARG A 170 16.56 10.31 16.05
N THR A 171 17.22 10.16 14.90
CA THR A 171 18.68 10.33 14.77
C THR A 171 19.06 11.78 14.44
N THR A 172 18.28 12.44 13.56
CA THR A 172 18.60 13.77 13.02
C THR A 172 17.95 14.93 13.76
N GLY A 173 16.91 14.63 14.55
CA GLY A 173 16.04 15.64 15.15
C GLY A 173 14.85 16.04 14.24
N PRO A 174 13.82 16.65 14.81
CA PRO A 174 12.67 17.19 14.05
C PRO A 174 13.08 18.44 13.26
N SER A 175 12.45 18.63 12.10
CA SER A 175 12.64 19.79 11.21
C SER A 175 14.10 20.05 10.81
N ALA A 176 14.93 19.00 10.79
CA ALA A 176 16.35 19.12 10.45
C ALA A 176 16.52 19.52 8.98
N CYS A 177 17.56 20.30 8.69
CA CYS A 177 18.04 20.44 7.31
C CYS A 177 18.82 19.19 6.92
N LEU A 178 18.36 18.51 5.87
CA LEU A 178 18.95 17.30 5.33
C LEU A 178 19.50 17.55 3.94
N GLN A 179 20.77 17.28 3.72
CA GLN A 179 21.29 17.14 2.37
C GLN A 179 20.88 15.78 1.80
N TYR A 180 20.71 15.69 0.50
CA TYR A 180 20.32 14.45 -0.14
C TYR A 180 21.08 14.17 -1.43
N ALA A 181 21.27 12.89 -1.73
CA ALA A 181 21.75 12.43 -3.03
C ALA A 181 21.16 11.05 -3.35
N GLY A 182 20.71 10.88 -4.60
CA GLY A 182 20.25 9.58 -5.10
C GLY A 182 19.00 9.03 -4.42
N ILE A 183 18.20 9.84 -3.72
CA ILE A 183 16.91 9.44 -3.17
C ILE A 183 15.80 9.58 -4.23
N THR A 184 14.76 8.77 -4.10
CA THR A 184 13.58 8.85 -4.97
C THR A 184 12.71 10.06 -4.62
N LYS A 185 11.88 10.50 -5.57
CA LYS A 185 10.90 11.59 -5.32
C LYS A 185 9.95 11.26 -4.16
N ALA A 186 9.57 9.98 -4.02
CA ALA A 186 8.68 9.53 -2.94
C ALA A 186 9.37 9.62 -1.57
N GLN A 187 10.63 9.21 -1.46
CA GLN A 187 11.43 9.34 -0.25
C GLN A 187 11.63 10.81 0.14
N GLY A 188 11.96 11.66 -0.83
CA GLY A 188 12.09 13.10 -0.59
C GLY A 188 10.79 13.74 -0.11
N ALA A 189 9.67 13.46 -0.77
CA ALA A 189 8.35 13.95 -0.36
C ALA A 189 7.98 13.48 1.06
N ALA A 190 8.30 12.22 1.40
CA ALA A 190 8.05 11.67 2.72
C ALA A 190 8.87 12.36 3.82
N LEU A 191 10.15 12.65 3.56
CA LEU A 191 11.01 13.41 4.49
C LEU A 191 10.49 14.84 4.71
N MET A 192 10.06 15.51 3.65
CA MET A 192 9.46 16.85 3.77
C MET A 192 8.12 16.83 4.52
N TYR A 193 7.27 15.83 4.28
CA TYR A 193 5.95 15.77 4.88
C TYR A 193 5.97 15.30 6.34
N HIS A 194 6.62 14.15 6.63
CA HIS A 194 6.59 13.54 7.96
C HIS A 194 7.63 14.10 8.93
N ALA A 195 8.81 14.51 8.44
CA ALA A 195 9.86 15.10 9.27
C ALA A 195 9.87 16.64 9.21
N GLN A 196 9.08 17.24 8.32
CA GLN A 196 9.15 18.68 8.00
C GLN A 196 10.59 19.10 7.65
N ALA A 197 11.36 18.20 7.07
CA ALA A 197 12.75 18.40 6.76
C ALA A 197 12.94 19.36 5.58
N ARG A 198 13.90 20.25 5.69
CA ARG A 198 14.38 21.05 4.56
C ARG A 198 15.39 20.22 3.77
N LEU A 199 15.11 19.93 2.50
CA LEU A 199 15.98 19.15 1.65
C LEU A 199 16.86 20.05 0.77
N VAL A 200 18.17 19.81 0.79
CA VAL A 200 19.18 20.54 -0.01
C VAL A 200 20.03 19.51 -0.77
N PRO A 201 20.37 19.73 -2.04
CA PRO A 201 21.25 18.84 -2.77
C PRO A 201 22.62 18.68 -2.08
N LEU A 202 23.27 17.51 -2.30
CA LEU A 202 24.58 17.17 -1.72
C LEU A 202 25.62 18.26 -1.97
N GLN A 203 26.18 18.78 -0.89
CA GLN A 203 27.24 19.77 -0.83
C GLN A 203 28.26 19.42 0.28
N LYS A 204 29.25 20.28 0.50
CA LYS A 204 30.10 20.18 1.72
C LYS A 204 29.23 20.36 2.98
N PRO A 205 29.56 19.73 4.11
CA PRO A 205 28.85 19.93 5.35
C PRO A 205 28.73 21.42 5.70
N GLN A 206 27.52 21.83 6.09
CA GLN A 206 27.27 23.22 6.54
C GLN A 206 26.69 23.15 7.96
N PRO A 207 26.97 24.15 8.83
CA PRO A 207 26.43 24.16 10.20
C PRO A 207 24.91 23.96 10.25
N ASP A 208 24.16 24.61 9.34
CA ASP A 208 22.73 24.54 9.29
C ASP A 208 22.17 23.25 8.64
N CYS A 209 23.02 22.51 7.89
CA CYS A 209 22.67 21.27 7.20
C CYS A 209 23.71 20.19 7.44
N ALA A 210 23.79 19.74 8.70
CA ALA A 210 24.80 18.81 9.19
C ALA A 210 24.48 17.32 8.90
N TRP A 211 23.37 17.02 8.27
CA TRP A 211 22.96 15.64 7.98
C TRP A 211 22.86 15.40 6.47
N LEU A 212 23.28 14.22 6.04
CA LEU A 212 23.16 13.77 4.66
C LEU A 212 22.42 12.42 4.61
N VAL A 213 21.44 12.30 3.72
CA VAL A 213 20.65 11.08 3.50
C VAL A 213 20.85 10.60 2.07
N ILE A 214 21.16 9.32 1.91
CA ILE A 214 21.41 8.69 0.59
C ILE A 214 20.67 7.35 0.53
N ASP A 215 20.14 7.02 -0.64
CA ASP A 215 19.62 5.68 -0.87
C ASP A 215 20.79 4.68 -1.03
N ASN A 216 20.69 3.56 -0.33
CA ASN A 216 21.75 2.52 -0.33
C ASN A 216 22.07 2.00 -1.74
N VAL A 217 21.12 2.00 -2.66
CA VAL A 217 21.34 1.61 -4.07
C VAL A 217 22.41 2.52 -4.72
N ASN A 218 22.42 3.80 -4.38
CA ASN A 218 23.34 4.78 -4.94
C ASN A 218 24.62 4.98 -4.09
N ARG A 219 24.72 4.29 -2.95
CA ARG A 219 25.83 4.43 -2.01
C ARG A 219 27.19 4.12 -2.64
N SER A 220 27.30 3.04 -3.39
CA SER A 220 28.56 2.63 -4.03
C SER A 220 29.02 3.64 -5.07
N LEU A 221 28.10 4.17 -5.87
CA LEU A 221 28.38 5.16 -6.90
C LEU A 221 28.81 6.52 -6.33
N LEU A 222 28.31 6.87 -5.15
CA LEU A 222 28.57 8.16 -4.50
C LEU A 222 29.66 8.09 -3.42
N SER A 223 30.18 6.91 -3.11
CA SER A 223 31.08 6.68 -1.98
C SER A 223 32.37 7.55 -2.01
N ALA A 224 32.97 7.69 -3.18
CA ALA A 224 34.19 8.53 -3.35
C ALA A 224 33.87 10.01 -3.11
N LYS A 225 32.73 10.50 -3.66
CA LYS A 225 32.29 11.88 -3.49
C LYS A 225 31.91 12.19 -2.05
N ILE A 226 31.22 11.25 -1.37
CA ILE A 226 30.84 11.40 0.04
C ILE A 226 32.06 11.58 0.92
N LYS A 227 33.08 10.70 0.75
CA LYS A 227 34.32 10.77 1.49
C LYS A 227 35.11 12.05 1.18
N SER A 228 35.21 12.44 -0.10
CA SER A 228 35.95 13.66 -0.48
C SER A 228 35.28 14.94 0.05
N LEU A 229 33.99 14.92 0.32
CA LEU A 229 33.27 16.04 0.92
C LEU A 229 33.31 16.03 2.46
N GLY A 230 33.91 15.02 3.09
CA GLY A 230 34.05 14.93 4.55
C GLY A 230 32.80 14.43 5.28
N TRP A 231 32.08 13.51 4.68
CA TRP A 231 30.90 12.87 5.31
C TRP A 231 31.26 11.49 5.87
N GLU A 232 30.81 11.19 7.07
CA GLU A 232 30.98 9.93 7.78
C GLU A 232 29.62 9.25 8.00
N GLU A 233 29.53 7.95 7.75
CA GLU A 233 28.32 7.17 7.96
C GLU A 233 28.01 6.99 9.43
N VAL A 234 26.76 7.28 9.82
CA VAL A 234 26.25 7.13 11.18
C VAL A 234 25.36 5.90 11.30
N ALA A 235 24.42 5.74 10.39
CA ALA A 235 23.43 4.66 10.46
C ALA A 235 22.87 4.33 9.09
N ALA A 236 22.56 3.07 8.89
CA ALA A 236 21.76 2.59 7.77
C ALA A 236 20.37 2.20 8.28
N ILE A 237 19.36 2.94 7.89
CA ILE A 237 17.97 2.74 8.35
C ILE A 237 17.18 2.07 7.25
N LYS A 238 16.75 0.84 7.55
CA LYS A 238 15.95 0.03 6.65
C LYS A 238 14.44 0.32 6.85
N ARG A 239 13.70 0.36 5.74
CA ARG A 239 12.25 0.39 5.81
C ARG A 239 11.73 -0.92 6.40
N PRO A 240 10.89 -0.91 7.45
CA PRO A 240 10.50 -2.12 8.17
C PRO A 240 9.84 -3.21 7.30
N THR A 241 9.10 -2.80 6.29
CA THR A 241 8.30 -3.68 5.43
C THR A 241 8.93 -3.96 4.06
N ASP A 242 10.07 -3.34 3.76
CA ASP A 242 10.79 -3.53 2.51
C ASP A 242 12.18 -4.10 2.78
N LYS A 243 12.58 -5.09 1.97
CA LYS A 243 13.88 -5.76 2.12
C LYS A 243 15.02 -5.01 1.44
N VAL A 244 14.71 -4.20 0.45
CA VAL A 244 15.69 -3.54 -0.42
C VAL A 244 15.88 -2.08 -0.04
N GLU A 245 14.81 -1.41 0.37
CA GLU A 245 14.81 0.03 0.61
C GLU A 245 15.48 0.38 1.93
N THR A 246 16.66 0.98 1.84
CA THR A 246 17.46 1.39 2.99
C THR A 246 18.03 2.79 2.73
N LEU A 247 17.80 3.71 3.66
CA LEU A 247 18.42 5.03 3.64
C LEU A 247 19.60 5.07 4.59
N VAL A 248 20.72 5.57 4.10
CA VAL A 248 21.95 5.71 4.89
C VAL A 248 22.12 7.16 5.29
N ILE A 249 22.39 7.38 6.57
CA ILE A 249 22.53 8.70 7.19
C ILE A 249 24.01 8.95 7.45
N PHE A 250 24.46 10.13 7.08
CA PHE A 250 25.82 10.61 7.29
C PHE A 250 25.81 11.91 8.09
N ARG A 251 26.89 12.14 8.83
CA ARG A 251 27.22 13.40 9.50
C ARG A 251 28.60 13.90 9.04
N PRO A 252 28.95 15.15 9.32
CA PRO A 252 30.31 15.62 9.09
C PRO A 252 31.32 14.76 9.82
N ALA A 253 32.43 14.40 9.16
CA ALA A 253 33.53 13.76 9.83
C ALA A 253 34.06 14.71 10.91
N THR A 254 34.07 14.25 12.15
CA THR A 254 34.65 15.00 13.26
C THR A 254 36.15 15.20 12.99
N THR A 255 36.57 16.42 12.80
CA THR A 255 38.00 16.73 12.79
C THR A 255 38.55 16.34 14.16
N PRO A 256 39.63 15.51 14.26
CA PRO A 256 40.17 15.15 15.55
C PRO A 256 40.70 16.43 16.21
N GLY A 257 40.00 16.95 17.21
CA GLY A 257 40.45 18.13 17.94
C GLY A 257 39.40 19.04 18.56
N THR A 258 38.10 18.85 18.31
CA THR A 258 37.08 19.67 18.98
C THR A 258 36.41 18.83 20.08
N PRO A 259 36.58 19.19 21.38
CA PRO A 259 35.85 18.53 22.46
C PRO A 259 34.34 18.69 22.27
N PRO A 260 33.53 17.72 22.69
CA PRO A 260 32.06 17.87 22.64
C PRO A 260 31.67 19.06 23.49
N GLU A 261 31.08 20.08 22.84
CA GLU A 261 30.45 21.20 23.52
C GLU A 261 29.34 20.64 24.39
N GLN A 262 29.60 20.60 25.70
CA GLN A 262 28.61 20.26 26.72
C GLN A 262 27.50 21.29 26.61
N THR A 263 26.38 20.94 26.01
CA THR A 263 25.12 21.66 26.17
C THR A 263 24.66 21.53 27.63
N ALA A 264 25.20 22.45 28.45
CA ALA A 264 24.69 22.72 29.79
C ALA A 264 23.42 23.56 29.66
N ARG A 265 22.40 23.08 30.36
CA ARG A 265 21.15 23.69 30.80
C ARG A 265 19.90 23.52 29.91
#